data_9a591e3209bdbe8d977b37901ceb58b4
#
_entry.id   9a591e3209bdbe8d977b37901ceb58b4
#
_cell.length_a   1.000
_cell.length_b   1.000
_cell.length_c   1.000
_cell.angle_alpha   90.00
_cell.angle_beta   90.00
_cell.angle_gamma   90.00
#
_symmetry.space_group_name_H-M   'P 1'
#
loop_
_entity.id
_entity.type
_entity.pdbx_description
1 polymer ?
#
loop_
_entity_poly.entity_id
_entity_poly.type
_entity_poly.pdbx_seq_one_letter_code
_entity_poly.pdbx_strand_id
1 'polypeptide(L)'
;MHNLYNFLARIIVGLVKKFQIKKNFTNNLIFNVGLNSLIHNKKLYEKTKNIQENELKIYSQNGEDGIIDFLLYKLRILKPNFIEIGVGEYVESNTRFLYERFYPRGIIIDCLEDLDKKVFSNVSRWKGDLKVLENFVASDNIDSLISKNCDFDVDLFSIDIDGTDYWVIDKLKPNFSKIFVAEYNAVFGDIFDISIPNTKNFNRKTYHHSHLCYGMSLRALIRIMKEKGFYFIGTNNFRNNAFFINETFSHNEYFSCLDKMDDNNLSQHTNSLYKESRDKFGKLNFLKGNQRLDDIKECEIIDFTDQNGTLKKIKDLNNY
;
A
#
# COMPACT_ATOMS: atom_id res chain seq x y z
N MET A 1 -12.59 -47.19 -19.09
CA MET A 1 -11.98 -46.15 -18.20
C MET A 1 -11.39 -44.95 -18.97
N HIS A 2 -10.61 -45.18 -20.03
CA HIS A 2 -9.96 -44.07 -20.79
C HIS A 2 -10.96 -43.08 -21.43
N ASN A 3 -12.08 -43.55 -21.98
CA ASN A 3 -13.12 -42.68 -22.59
C ASN A 3 -13.85 -41.80 -21.55
N LEU A 4 -14.09 -42.31 -20.34
CA LEU A 4 -14.73 -41.54 -19.27
C LEU A 4 -13.77 -40.42 -18.75
N TYR A 5 -12.50 -40.73 -18.64
CA TYR A 5 -11.47 -39.75 -18.25
C TYR A 5 -11.39 -38.60 -19.26
N ASN A 6 -11.33 -38.90 -20.56
CA ASN A 6 -11.29 -37.91 -21.62
C ASN A 6 -12.57 -37.06 -21.69
N PHE A 7 -13.73 -37.64 -21.40
CA PHE A 7 -14.99 -36.92 -21.33
C PHE A 7 -15.02 -35.93 -20.15
N LEU A 8 -14.65 -36.40 -18.96
CA LEU A 8 -14.56 -35.54 -17.76
C LEU A 8 -13.54 -34.41 -17.93
N ALA A 9 -12.38 -34.71 -18.52
CA ALA A 9 -11.38 -33.70 -18.81
C ALA A 9 -11.91 -32.59 -19.74
N ARG A 10 -12.67 -32.94 -20.79
CA ARG A 10 -13.32 -31.97 -21.70
C ARG A 10 -14.34 -31.10 -20.99
N ILE A 11 -15.15 -31.67 -20.08
CA ILE A 11 -16.11 -30.89 -19.27
C ILE A 11 -15.37 -29.89 -18.38
N ILE A 12 -14.35 -30.36 -17.67
CA ILE A 12 -13.55 -29.48 -16.78
C ILE A 12 -12.90 -28.34 -17.58
N VAL A 13 -12.26 -28.64 -18.71
CA VAL A 13 -11.68 -27.62 -19.60
C VAL A 13 -12.74 -26.64 -20.09
N GLY A 14 -13.93 -27.13 -20.45
CA GLY A 14 -15.05 -26.28 -20.85
C GLY A 14 -15.54 -25.35 -19.75
N LEU A 15 -15.62 -25.84 -18.50
CA LEU A 15 -15.99 -25.05 -17.33
C LEU A 15 -14.92 -23.99 -17.00
N VAL A 16 -13.65 -24.38 -17.02
CA VAL A 16 -12.52 -23.47 -16.80
C VAL A 16 -12.51 -22.35 -17.84
N LYS A 17 -12.70 -22.66 -19.12
CA LYS A 17 -12.79 -21.66 -20.20
C LYS A 17 -13.96 -20.70 -19.98
N LYS A 18 -15.15 -21.19 -19.63
CA LYS A 18 -16.31 -20.32 -19.32
C LYS A 18 -16.04 -19.39 -18.14
N PHE A 19 -15.40 -19.90 -17.10
CA PHE A 19 -15.04 -19.12 -15.92
C PHE A 19 -14.02 -18.04 -16.28
N GLN A 20 -13.01 -18.37 -17.08
CA GLN A 20 -12.00 -17.41 -17.55
C GLN A 20 -12.61 -16.31 -18.44
N ILE A 21 -13.53 -16.66 -19.35
CA ILE A 21 -14.24 -15.68 -20.17
C ILE A 21 -15.05 -14.73 -19.29
N LYS A 22 -15.77 -15.24 -18.29
CA LYS A 22 -16.54 -14.43 -17.35
C LYS A 22 -15.65 -13.50 -16.55
N LYS A 23 -14.51 -14.00 -16.03
CA LYS A 23 -13.51 -13.22 -15.28
C LYS A 23 -12.96 -12.06 -16.14
N ASN A 24 -12.57 -12.36 -17.39
CA ASN A 24 -12.04 -11.35 -18.31
C ASN A 24 -13.09 -10.28 -18.66
N PHE A 25 -14.35 -10.67 -18.89
CA PHE A 25 -15.44 -9.74 -19.13
C PHE A 25 -15.64 -8.80 -17.93
N THR A 26 -15.70 -9.35 -16.71
CA THR A 26 -15.86 -8.56 -15.48
C THR A 26 -14.70 -7.59 -15.28
N ASN A 27 -13.44 -8.03 -15.46
CA ASN A 27 -12.28 -7.16 -15.35
C ASN A 27 -12.31 -6.02 -16.38
N ASN A 28 -12.67 -6.31 -17.63
CA ASN A 28 -12.78 -5.28 -18.66
C ASN A 28 -13.90 -4.28 -18.35
N LEU A 29 -15.02 -4.74 -17.79
CA LEU A 29 -16.12 -3.86 -17.39
C LEU A 29 -15.68 -2.92 -16.25
N ILE A 30 -15.07 -3.46 -15.20
CA ILE A 30 -14.53 -2.69 -14.07
C ILE A 30 -13.54 -1.64 -14.58
N PHE A 31 -12.58 -2.05 -15.40
CA PHE A 31 -11.59 -1.16 -15.99
C PHE A 31 -12.24 -0.01 -16.78
N ASN A 32 -13.16 -0.31 -17.69
CA ASN A 32 -13.78 0.71 -18.54
C ASN A 32 -14.65 1.67 -17.74
N VAL A 33 -15.44 1.17 -16.79
CA VAL A 33 -16.26 2.03 -15.91
C VAL A 33 -15.38 2.92 -15.05
N GLY A 34 -14.32 2.35 -14.44
CA GLY A 34 -13.36 3.10 -13.65
C GLY A 34 -12.64 4.17 -14.46
N LEU A 35 -12.13 3.82 -15.64
CA LEU A 35 -11.46 4.77 -16.54
C LEU A 35 -12.36 5.93 -16.93
N ASN A 36 -13.61 5.65 -17.31
CA ASN A 36 -14.58 6.69 -17.66
C ASN A 36 -14.88 7.60 -16.46
N SER A 37 -15.00 7.04 -15.26
CA SER A 37 -15.20 7.82 -14.04
C SER A 37 -14.01 8.76 -13.77
N LEU A 38 -12.77 8.29 -13.90
CA LEU A 38 -11.57 9.12 -13.74
C LEU A 38 -11.50 10.25 -14.79
N ILE A 39 -11.84 9.96 -16.05
CA ILE A 39 -11.88 10.99 -17.11
C ILE A 39 -12.87 12.10 -16.76
N HIS A 40 -14.02 11.77 -16.20
CA HIS A 40 -15.00 12.76 -15.75
C HIS A 40 -14.52 13.54 -14.53
N ASN A 41 -13.89 12.88 -13.57
CA ASN A 41 -13.39 13.49 -12.34
C ASN A 41 -12.26 14.50 -12.59
N LYS A 42 -11.48 14.37 -13.66
CA LYS A 42 -10.40 15.33 -14.00
C LYS A 42 -10.84 16.79 -14.03
N LYS A 43 -12.09 17.06 -14.37
CA LYS A 43 -12.67 18.41 -14.34
C LYS A 43 -12.78 18.99 -12.93
N LEU A 44 -12.75 18.13 -11.91
CA LEU A 44 -12.87 18.50 -10.50
C LEU A 44 -11.51 18.64 -9.83
N TYR A 45 -10.44 18.09 -10.39
CA TYR A 45 -9.11 18.03 -9.78
C TYR A 45 -8.55 19.40 -9.37
N GLU A 46 -8.86 20.46 -10.12
CA GLU A 46 -8.42 21.82 -9.77
C GLU A 46 -9.20 22.42 -8.59
N LYS A 47 -10.33 21.81 -8.19
CA LYS A 47 -11.19 22.25 -7.09
C LYS A 47 -11.04 21.39 -5.85
N THR A 48 -10.30 20.30 -5.92
CA THR A 48 -10.05 19.35 -4.84
C THR A 48 -9.39 20.05 -3.65
N LYS A 49 -9.93 19.88 -2.45
CA LYS A 49 -9.41 20.43 -1.20
C LYS A 49 -8.59 19.42 -0.40
N ASN A 50 -8.98 18.16 -0.47
CA ASN A 50 -8.21 17.07 0.12
C ASN A 50 -8.18 15.88 -0.85
N ILE A 51 -7.14 15.04 -0.73
CA ILE A 51 -6.93 13.94 -1.68
C ILE A 51 -8.04 12.89 -1.62
N GLN A 52 -8.72 12.76 -0.49
CA GLN A 52 -9.80 11.79 -0.26
C GLN A 52 -11.02 12.03 -1.16
N GLU A 53 -11.23 13.28 -1.61
CA GLU A 53 -12.30 13.61 -2.57
C GLU A 53 -12.13 12.90 -3.92
N ASN A 54 -10.93 12.41 -4.21
CA ASN A 54 -10.63 11.73 -5.46
C ASN A 54 -10.65 10.19 -5.33
N GLU A 55 -11.03 9.64 -4.19
CA GLU A 55 -11.10 8.19 -4.03
C GLU A 55 -12.00 7.55 -5.06
N LEU A 56 -11.47 6.56 -5.75
CA LEU A 56 -12.21 5.70 -6.67
C LEU A 56 -11.55 4.32 -6.68
N LYS A 57 -12.28 3.32 -6.23
CA LYS A 57 -11.82 1.93 -6.25
C LYS A 57 -12.03 1.32 -7.63
N ILE A 58 -10.93 0.92 -8.29
CA ILE A 58 -10.93 0.14 -9.52
C ILE A 58 -10.29 -1.23 -9.23
N TYR A 59 -9.03 -1.23 -8.81
CA TYR A 59 -8.28 -2.40 -8.40
C TYR A 59 -7.61 -2.26 -7.03
N SER A 60 -7.40 -1.06 -6.55
CA SER A 60 -6.89 -0.85 -5.20
C SER A 60 -7.89 -1.28 -4.13
N GLN A 61 -7.42 -1.46 -2.89
CA GLN A 61 -8.25 -1.99 -1.81
C GLN A 61 -9.33 -0.99 -1.35
N ASN A 62 -9.01 0.30 -1.25
CA ASN A 62 -9.84 1.31 -0.59
C ASN A 62 -10.04 2.60 -1.40
N GLY A 63 -9.77 2.61 -2.71
CA GLY A 63 -9.98 3.77 -3.57
C GLY A 63 -8.72 4.55 -3.93
N GLU A 64 -7.56 4.01 -3.63
CA GLU A 64 -6.25 4.61 -3.93
C GLU A 64 -6.05 4.87 -5.43
N ASP A 65 -6.67 4.08 -6.32
CA ASP A 65 -6.58 4.30 -7.79
C ASP A 65 -6.95 5.73 -8.18
N GLY A 66 -8.02 6.28 -7.59
CA GLY A 66 -8.47 7.64 -7.88
C GLY A 66 -7.54 8.70 -7.32
N ILE A 67 -7.02 8.53 -6.10
CA ILE A 67 -6.02 9.43 -5.51
C ILE A 67 -4.75 9.43 -6.36
N ILE A 68 -4.26 8.25 -6.75
CA ILE A 68 -3.06 8.12 -7.58
C ILE A 68 -3.27 8.79 -8.95
N ASP A 69 -4.42 8.61 -9.61
CA ASP A 69 -4.70 9.31 -10.90
C ASP A 69 -4.70 10.84 -10.72
N PHE A 70 -5.25 11.36 -9.61
CA PHE A 70 -5.18 12.78 -9.27
C PHE A 70 -3.73 13.25 -9.13
N LEU A 71 -2.88 12.53 -8.39
CA LEU A 71 -1.48 12.89 -8.17
C LEU A 71 -0.68 12.87 -9.48
N LEU A 72 -0.87 11.84 -10.30
CA LEU A 72 -0.25 11.75 -11.63
C LEU A 72 -0.67 12.91 -12.53
N TYR A 73 -1.96 13.29 -12.51
CA TYR A 73 -2.48 14.44 -13.24
C TYR A 73 -1.81 15.75 -12.79
N LYS A 74 -1.76 16.00 -11.47
CA LYS A 74 -1.16 17.22 -10.91
C LYS A 74 0.32 17.31 -11.24
N LEU A 75 1.08 16.22 -11.17
CA LEU A 75 2.50 16.15 -11.51
C LEU A 75 2.78 16.04 -13.03
N ARG A 76 1.73 16.00 -13.86
CA ARG A 76 1.81 15.87 -15.33
C ARG A 76 2.55 14.60 -15.77
N ILE A 77 2.43 13.51 -15.03
CA ILE A 77 3.02 12.22 -15.33
C ILE A 77 2.08 11.46 -16.27
N LEU A 78 2.46 11.31 -17.52
CA LEU A 78 1.60 10.71 -18.55
C LEU A 78 1.77 9.19 -18.67
N LYS A 79 2.94 8.67 -18.31
CA LYS A 79 3.28 7.25 -18.37
C LYS A 79 4.09 6.87 -17.14
N PRO A 80 3.42 6.57 -16.01
CA PRO A 80 4.09 6.33 -14.74
C PRO A 80 4.81 4.99 -14.72
N ASN A 81 6.10 4.98 -14.37
CA ASN A 81 6.82 3.78 -13.98
C ASN A 81 6.70 3.58 -12.48
N PHE A 82 6.67 2.33 -12.01
CA PHE A 82 6.38 2.06 -10.62
C PHE A 82 7.17 0.90 -10.01
N ILE A 83 7.23 0.93 -8.67
CA ILE A 83 7.60 -0.21 -7.82
C ILE A 83 6.49 -0.40 -6.80
N GLU A 84 6.03 -1.64 -6.60
CA GLU A 84 5.11 -1.97 -5.51
C GLU A 84 5.59 -3.22 -4.76
N ILE A 85 5.60 -3.14 -3.43
CA ILE A 85 6.04 -4.20 -2.53
C ILE A 85 4.84 -4.62 -1.67
N GLY A 86 4.58 -5.94 -1.58
CA GLY A 86 3.43 -6.47 -0.87
C GLY A 86 2.17 -6.49 -1.73
N VAL A 87 2.26 -7.11 -2.91
CA VAL A 87 1.18 -7.08 -3.92
C VAL A 87 0.20 -8.27 -3.81
N GLY A 88 0.50 -9.26 -2.98
CA GLY A 88 -0.26 -10.51 -2.96
C GLY A 88 -0.33 -11.14 -4.36
N GLU A 89 -1.52 -11.56 -4.77
CA GLU A 89 -1.76 -12.12 -6.11
C GLU A 89 -1.97 -11.04 -7.20
N TYR A 90 -1.72 -9.76 -6.89
CA TYR A 90 -1.96 -8.62 -7.77
C TYR A 90 -3.44 -8.47 -8.19
N VAL A 91 -4.34 -8.92 -7.32
CA VAL A 91 -5.80 -8.75 -7.51
C VAL A 91 -6.26 -7.40 -7.02
N GLU A 92 -5.91 -7.05 -5.78
CA GLU A 92 -6.03 -5.73 -5.18
C GLU A 92 -4.61 -5.15 -5.05
N SER A 93 -4.36 -3.99 -5.66
CA SER A 93 -3.02 -3.40 -5.72
C SER A 93 -3.11 -1.94 -6.15
N ASN A 94 -2.22 -1.10 -5.64
CA ASN A 94 -2.15 0.32 -5.95
C ASN A 94 -1.62 0.59 -7.37
N THR A 95 -0.91 -0.35 -7.98
CA THR A 95 -0.30 -0.16 -9.30
C THR A 95 -0.98 -0.94 -10.42
N ARG A 96 -1.89 -1.87 -10.13
CA ARG A 96 -2.54 -2.67 -11.13
C ARG A 96 -3.29 -1.85 -12.18
N PHE A 97 -4.01 -0.80 -11.74
CA PHE A 97 -4.71 0.08 -12.67
C PHE A 97 -3.73 0.81 -13.60
N LEU A 98 -2.58 1.22 -13.09
CA LEU A 98 -1.54 1.85 -13.90
C LEU A 98 -1.01 0.88 -14.96
N TYR A 99 -0.73 -0.37 -14.56
CA TYR A 99 -0.28 -1.42 -15.48
C TYR A 99 -1.28 -1.68 -16.59
N GLU A 100 -2.56 -1.81 -16.26
CA GLU A 100 -3.62 -2.08 -17.21
C GLU A 100 -3.88 -0.92 -18.19
N ARG A 101 -3.58 0.34 -17.79
CA ARG A 101 -3.90 1.56 -18.53
C ARG A 101 -2.74 2.13 -19.35
N PHE A 102 -1.54 2.17 -18.79
CA PHE A 102 -0.44 2.98 -19.33
C PHE A 102 0.65 2.18 -20.00
N TYR A 103 0.61 0.84 -19.92
CA TYR A 103 1.65 -0.04 -20.44
C TYR A 103 3.06 0.37 -19.93
N PRO A 104 3.22 0.51 -18.62
CA PRO A 104 4.41 1.06 -17.99
C PRO A 104 5.55 0.05 -17.89
N ARG A 105 6.70 0.54 -17.38
CA ARG A 105 7.68 -0.32 -16.73
C ARG A 105 7.33 -0.42 -15.25
N GLY A 106 7.32 -1.61 -14.71
CA GLY A 106 6.97 -1.85 -13.32
C GLY A 106 7.76 -2.97 -12.69
N ILE A 107 7.97 -2.87 -11.39
CA ILE A 107 8.53 -3.94 -10.56
C ILE A 107 7.54 -4.19 -9.44
N ILE A 108 7.15 -5.44 -9.27
CA ILE A 108 6.34 -5.87 -8.14
C ILE A 108 7.06 -6.96 -7.37
N ILE A 109 6.99 -6.89 -6.04
CA ILE A 109 7.72 -7.78 -5.15
C ILE A 109 6.78 -8.31 -4.07
N ASP A 110 6.78 -9.63 -3.88
CA ASP A 110 6.06 -10.29 -2.79
C ASP A 110 6.74 -11.61 -2.45
N CYS A 111 6.56 -12.11 -1.23
CA CYS A 111 7.09 -13.40 -0.79
C CYS A 111 6.17 -14.59 -1.13
N LEU A 112 5.07 -14.33 -1.81
CA LEU A 112 4.08 -15.35 -2.15
C LEU A 112 4.64 -16.34 -3.15
N GLU A 113 4.56 -17.64 -2.82
CA GLU A 113 5.02 -18.74 -3.69
C GLU A 113 4.30 -18.74 -5.04
N ASP A 114 5.00 -19.06 -6.14
CA ASP A 114 4.49 -19.03 -7.51
C ASP A 114 3.94 -17.65 -7.93
N LEU A 115 4.50 -16.57 -7.42
CA LEU A 115 4.03 -15.21 -7.63
C LEU A 115 3.83 -14.86 -9.11
N ASP A 116 4.79 -15.18 -9.97
CA ASP A 116 4.71 -14.90 -11.41
C ASP A 116 3.46 -15.52 -12.05
N LYS A 117 3.16 -16.78 -11.75
CA LYS A 117 1.96 -17.47 -12.26
C LYS A 117 0.68 -16.83 -11.75
N LYS A 118 0.63 -16.48 -10.47
CA LYS A 118 -0.53 -15.85 -9.83
C LYS A 118 -0.80 -14.48 -10.43
N VAL A 119 0.21 -13.62 -10.53
CA VAL A 119 0.13 -12.29 -11.14
C VAL A 119 -0.40 -12.38 -12.57
N PHE A 120 0.22 -13.20 -13.41
CA PHE A 120 -0.17 -13.29 -14.81
C PHE A 120 -1.41 -14.16 -15.07
N SER A 121 -2.02 -14.71 -14.03
CA SER A 121 -3.41 -15.18 -14.07
C SER A 121 -4.44 -14.04 -13.97
N ASN A 122 -4.03 -12.88 -13.49
CA ASN A 122 -4.87 -11.71 -13.23
C ASN A 122 -4.67 -10.58 -14.24
N VAL A 123 -3.46 -10.44 -14.79
CA VAL A 123 -3.10 -9.42 -15.78
C VAL A 123 -2.41 -10.04 -16.99
N SER A 124 -2.39 -9.35 -18.12
CA SER A 124 -1.77 -9.86 -19.36
C SER A 124 -0.32 -9.37 -19.49
N ARG A 125 0.62 -10.28 -19.77
CA ARG A 125 2.06 -9.96 -19.91
C ARG A 125 2.38 -8.90 -20.96
N TRP A 126 1.59 -8.80 -22.01
CA TRP A 126 1.85 -7.89 -23.13
C TRP A 126 1.46 -6.42 -22.84
N LYS A 127 0.83 -6.15 -21.70
CA LYS A 127 0.38 -4.78 -21.34
C LYS A 127 1.48 -3.87 -20.83
N GLY A 128 2.68 -4.37 -20.57
CA GLY A 128 3.79 -3.56 -20.09
C GLY A 128 5.01 -4.40 -19.78
N ASP A 129 6.09 -3.74 -19.42
CA ASP A 129 7.32 -4.38 -18.94
C ASP A 129 7.22 -4.54 -17.42
N LEU A 130 6.53 -5.60 -16.98
CA LEU A 130 6.31 -5.92 -15.57
C LEU A 130 7.29 -7.00 -15.11
N LYS A 131 8.23 -6.62 -14.26
CA LYS A 131 9.12 -7.55 -13.58
C LYS A 131 8.48 -8.00 -12.27
N VAL A 132 8.33 -9.31 -12.13
CA VAL A 132 7.74 -9.95 -10.93
C VAL A 132 8.87 -10.61 -10.15
N LEU A 133 9.05 -10.21 -8.89
CA LEU A 133 10.10 -10.72 -8.02
C LEU A 133 9.48 -11.45 -6.82
N GLU A 134 9.65 -12.77 -6.78
CA GLU A 134 9.29 -13.59 -5.63
C GLU A 134 10.42 -13.49 -4.59
N ASN A 135 10.24 -12.59 -3.61
CA ASN A 135 11.23 -12.34 -2.56
C ASN A 135 10.58 -11.85 -1.28
N PHE A 136 11.10 -12.30 -0.15
CA PHE A 136 10.82 -11.69 1.14
C PHE A 136 11.63 -10.39 1.25
N VAL A 137 10.93 -9.25 1.39
CA VAL A 137 11.57 -7.94 1.50
C VAL A 137 11.87 -7.62 2.97
N ALA A 138 13.10 -7.21 3.23
CA ALA A 138 13.58 -6.80 4.54
C ALA A 138 14.60 -5.66 4.41
N SER A 139 14.92 -5.02 5.54
CA SER A 139 15.88 -3.91 5.58
C SER A 139 17.30 -4.27 5.09
N ASP A 140 17.69 -5.53 5.14
CA ASP A 140 19.00 -5.99 4.72
C ASP A 140 19.11 -6.31 3.21
N ASN A 141 17.99 -6.39 2.48
CA ASN A 141 18.01 -6.77 1.07
C ASN A 141 17.38 -5.77 0.10
N ILE A 142 16.57 -4.81 0.57
CA ILE A 142 15.79 -3.91 -0.29
C ILE A 142 16.67 -3.10 -1.26
N ASP A 143 17.78 -2.53 -0.80
CA ASP A 143 18.67 -1.74 -1.65
C ASP A 143 19.25 -2.60 -2.79
N SER A 144 19.62 -3.83 -2.51
CA SER A 144 20.14 -4.76 -3.52
C SER A 144 19.05 -5.24 -4.48
N LEU A 145 17.81 -5.43 -3.99
CA LEU A 145 16.67 -5.81 -4.83
C LEU A 145 16.34 -4.70 -5.84
N ILE A 146 16.30 -3.44 -5.38
CA ILE A 146 16.03 -2.31 -6.27
C ILE A 146 17.20 -2.08 -7.22
N SER A 147 18.44 -1.96 -6.74
CA SER A 147 19.59 -1.62 -7.56
C SER A 147 19.91 -2.63 -8.67
N LYS A 148 19.61 -3.90 -8.44
CA LYS A 148 19.80 -4.96 -9.45
C LYS A 148 18.68 -5.06 -10.47
N ASN A 149 17.49 -4.57 -10.16
CA ASN A 149 16.30 -4.82 -10.96
C ASN A 149 15.68 -3.56 -11.57
N CYS A 150 15.94 -2.38 -11.01
CA CYS A 150 15.41 -1.11 -11.49
C CYS A 150 16.48 -0.31 -12.23
N ASP A 151 16.23 -0.03 -13.51
CA ASP A 151 17.07 0.77 -14.40
C ASP A 151 16.29 1.96 -14.99
N PHE A 152 15.24 2.40 -14.28
CA PHE A 152 14.38 3.52 -14.69
C PHE A 152 14.05 4.42 -13.51
N ASP A 153 13.65 5.66 -13.82
CA ASP A 153 13.13 6.60 -12.83
C ASP A 153 11.76 6.14 -12.34
N VAL A 154 11.60 6.05 -11.02
CA VAL A 154 10.37 5.60 -10.38
C VAL A 154 9.43 6.79 -10.16
N ASP A 155 8.26 6.75 -10.78
CA ASP A 155 7.23 7.76 -10.58
C ASP A 155 6.38 7.48 -9.34
N LEU A 156 5.98 6.22 -9.15
CA LEU A 156 5.21 5.77 -7.99
C LEU A 156 5.92 4.62 -7.28
N PHE A 157 6.12 4.77 -5.98
CA PHE A 157 6.55 3.68 -5.11
C PHE A 157 5.46 3.39 -4.08
N SER A 158 5.05 2.13 -3.96
CA SER A 158 4.07 1.68 -2.97
C SER A 158 4.63 0.56 -2.12
N ILE A 159 4.36 0.55 -0.82
CA ILE A 159 4.77 -0.50 0.11
C ILE A 159 3.67 -0.81 1.11
N ASP A 160 3.37 -2.11 1.24
CA ASP A 160 2.48 -2.69 2.25
C ASP A 160 2.89 -4.15 2.46
N ILE A 161 3.70 -4.41 3.48
CA ILE A 161 4.18 -5.77 3.81
C ILE A 161 3.64 -6.27 5.15
N ASP A 162 2.64 -5.57 5.72
CA ASP A 162 2.00 -5.94 6.99
C ASP A 162 3.02 -6.14 8.15
N GLY A 163 4.16 -5.43 8.11
CA GLY A 163 5.25 -5.78 9.00
C GLY A 163 6.30 -4.71 9.25
N THR A 164 7.50 -4.95 8.80
CA THR A 164 8.68 -4.13 9.06
C THR A 164 8.86 -3.00 8.05
N ASP A 165 7.78 -2.44 7.52
CA ASP A 165 7.76 -1.39 6.48
C ASP A 165 8.66 -0.20 6.82
N TYR A 166 8.63 0.29 8.08
CA TYR A 166 9.49 1.36 8.55
C TYR A 166 10.97 1.10 8.23
N TRP A 167 11.43 -0.11 8.56
CA TRP A 167 12.82 -0.48 8.42
C TRP A 167 13.25 -0.70 6.97
N VAL A 168 12.32 -1.08 6.11
CA VAL A 168 12.54 -1.14 4.66
C VAL A 168 12.66 0.26 4.09
N ILE A 169 11.76 1.18 4.47
CA ILE A 169 11.79 2.59 4.05
C ILE A 169 13.08 3.28 4.53
N ASP A 170 13.54 2.97 5.75
CA ASP A 170 14.80 3.51 6.28
C ASP A 170 16.01 3.24 5.37
N LYS A 171 16.02 2.11 4.67
CA LYS A 171 17.12 1.74 3.75
C LYS A 171 16.99 2.33 2.35
N LEU A 172 15.84 2.87 1.98
CA LEU A 172 15.68 3.54 0.70
C LEU A 172 16.52 4.82 0.61
N LYS A 173 17.07 5.10 -0.56
CA LYS A 173 17.82 6.34 -0.81
C LYS A 173 16.87 7.54 -0.76
N PRO A 174 17.34 8.74 -0.39
CA PRO A 174 16.52 9.95 -0.52
C PRO A 174 16.01 10.14 -1.95
N ASN A 175 14.82 10.72 -2.09
CA ASN A 175 14.22 11.08 -3.38
C ASN A 175 14.04 9.90 -4.36
N PHE A 176 13.78 8.69 -3.87
CA PHE A 176 13.74 7.46 -4.65
C PHE A 176 12.51 7.33 -5.61
N SER A 177 11.52 8.21 -5.46
CA SER A 177 10.35 8.27 -6.35
C SER A 177 9.76 9.68 -6.37
N LYS A 178 8.75 9.95 -7.21
CA LYS A 178 8.00 11.22 -7.23
C LYS A 178 6.81 11.18 -6.28
N ILE A 179 6.10 10.04 -6.27
CA ILE A 179 4.94 9.76 -5.41
C ILE A 179 5.30 8.54 -4.56
N PHE A 180 4.95 8.59 -3.29
CA PHE A 180 5.11 7.46 -2.38
C PHE A 180 3.80 7.16 -1.64
N VAL A 181 3.46 5.87 -1.56
CA VAL A 181 2.29 5.37 -0.83
C VAL A 181 2.75 4.29 0.13
N ALA A 182 2.34 4.37 1.39
CA ALA A 182 2.63 3.32 2.37
C ALA A 182 1.46 3.07 3.31
N GLU A 183 1.31 1.80 3.73
CA GLU A 183 0.46 1.46 4.85
C GLU A 183 1.07 1.97 6.16
N TYR A 184 0.20 2.47 7.04
CA TYR A 184 0.52 2.79 8.42
C TYR A 184 -0.51 2.18 9.36
N ASN A 185 -0.12 1.96 10.61
CA ASN A 185 -1.01 1.39 11.61
C ASN A 185 -1.71 2.48 12.43
N ALA A 186 -2.94 2.80 12.06
CA ALA A 186 -3.75 3.80 12.76
C ALA A 186 -4.11 3.41 14.22
N VAL A 187 -3.93 2.14 14.62
CA VAL A 187 -4.13 1.69 16.01
C VAL A 187 -3.13 2.36 16.97
N PHE A 188 -1.94 2.72 16.46
CA PHE A 188 -0.93 3.45 17.25
C PHE A 188 -1.31 4.91 17.53
N GLY A 189 -2.45 5.40 16.98
CA GLY A 189 -2.94 6.75 17.24
C GLY A 189 -2.15 7.85 16.54
N ASP A 190 -2.37 9.08 16.98
CA ASP A 190 -1.83 10.30 16.36
C ASP A 190 -0.68 10.95 17.15
N ILE A 191 -0.40 10.46 18.37
CA ILE A 191 0.58 11.04 19.28
C ILE A 191 1.93 10.33 19.17
N PHE A 192 1.93 9.01 19.08
CA PHE A 192 3.13 8.19 19.21
C PHE A 192 3.95 8.16 17.92
N ASP A 193 5.26 8.36 18.06
CA ASP A 193 6.26 8.18 16.99
C ASP A 193 6.93 6.81 17.18
N ILE A 194 6.27 5.77 16.71
CA ILE A 194 6.65 4.38 16.99
C ILE A 194 6.57 3.47 15.78
N SER A 195 7.37 2.40 15.80
CA SER A 195 7.29 1.26 14.89
C SER A 195 7.50 -0.03 15.66
N ILE A 196 7.09 -1.16 15.09
CA ILE A 196 7.53 -2.45 15.60
C ILE A 196 9.05 -2.59 15.47
N PRO A 197 9.71 -3.45 16.27
CA PRO A 197 11.14 -3.72 16.16
C PRO A 197 11.50 -4.34 14.79
N ASN A 198 12.73 -4.10 14.34
CA ASN A 198 13.27 -4.73 13.13
C ASN A 198 13.51 -6.23 13.36
N THR A 199 12.46 -7.00 13.25
CA THR A 199 12.48 -8.43 13.52
C THR A 199 12.60 -9.22 12.22
N LYS A 200 13.60 -10.07 12.11
CA LYS A 200 13.77 -10.95 10.94
C LYS A 200 12.58 -11.91 10.82
N ASN A 201 12.07 -12.07 9.60
CA ASN A 201 10.91 -12.93 9.32
C ASN A 201 9.64 -12.55 10.14
N PHE A 202 9.42 -11.24 10.33
CA PHE A 202 8.23 -10.76 11.00
C PHE A 202 6.96 -11.34 10.37
N ASN A 203 6.01 -11.73 11.22
CA ASN A 203 4.70 -12.16 10.77
C ASN A 203 3.64 -11.62 11.74
N ARG A 204 2.80 -10.71 11.25
CA ARG A 204 1.71 -10.05 11.99
C ARG A 204 0.81 -11.03 12.73
N LYS A 205 0.51 -12.19 12.12
CA LYS A 205 -0.43 -13.18 12.68
C LYS A 205 0.15 -13.95 13.87
N THR A 206 1.46 -14.07 13.96
CA THR A 206 2.15 -14.77 15.06
C THR A 206 2.74 -13.81 16.09
N TYR A 207 2.94 -12.54 15.72
CA TYR A 207 3.50 -11.53 16.61
C TYR A 207 2.56 -11.20 17.75
N HIS A 208 1.27 -10.98 17.46
CA HIS A 208 0.23 -10.80 18.47
C HIS A 208 -1.10 -11.41 17.98
N HIS A 209 -1.83 -12.06 18.89
CA HIS A 209 -3.07 -12.78 18.57
C HIS A 209 -4.16 -11.92 17.92
N SER A 210 -4.21 -10.63 18.26
CA SER A 210 -5.18 -9.69 17.69
C SER A 210 -4.92 -9.28 16.26
N HIS A 211 -3.71 -9.51 15.74
CA HIS A 211 -3.18 -9.02 14.46
C HIS A 211 -3.13 -7.47 14.36
N LEU A 212 -3.18 -6.75 15.50
CA LEU A 212 -3.19 -5.29 15.54
C LEU A 212 -1.79 -4.68 15.71
N CYS A 213 -0.77 -5.46 16.12
CA CYS A 213 0.59 -4.96 16.35
C CYS A 213 1.49 -5.26 15.15
N TYR A 214 1.62 -4.28 14.24
CA TYR A 214 2.44 -4.35 13.02
C TYR A 214 2.76 -2.95 12.51
N GLY A 215 3.73 -2.83 11.60
CA GLY A 215 4.01 -1.59 10.88
C GLY A 215 4.52 -0.46 11.79
N MET A 216 4.10 0.74 11.47
CA MET A 216 4.49 1.99 12.13
C MET A 216 3.31 2.94 12.31
N SER A 217 3.44 3.89 13.23
CA SER A 217 2.49 4.99 13.38
C SER A 217 2.58 5.95 12.18
N LEU A 218 1.52 6.71 11.94
CA LEU A 218 1.55 7.76 10.91
C LEU A 218 2.62 8.81 11.19
N ARG A 219 2.84 9.15 12.47
CA ARG A 219 3.89 10.10 12.88
C ARG A 219 5.28 9.61 12.54
N ALA A 220 5.59 8.34 12.81
CA ALA A 220 6.87 7.73 12.44
C ALA A 220 7.06 7.72 10.92
N LEU A 221 6.00 7.42 10.16
CA LEU A 221 6.04 7.44 8.71
C LEU A 221 6.29 8.84 8.16
N ILE A 222 5.60 9.86 8.66
CA ILE A 222 5.81 11.27 8.24
C ILE A 222 7.25 11.70 8.53
N ARG A 223 7.76 11.39 9.72
CA ARG A 223 9.14 11.74 10.10
C ARG A 223 10.16 11.13 9.15
N ILE A 224 10.10 9.80 8.93
CA ILE A 224 11.09 9.14 8.08
C ILE A 224 10.96 9.58 6.61
N MET A 225 9.76 9.83 6.12
CA MET A 225 9.55 10.30 4.75
C MET A 225 10.08 11.73 4.55
N LYS A 226 9.97 12.59 5.57
CA LYS A 226 10.60 13.91 5.55
C LYS A 226 12.13 13.82 5.46
N GLU A 227 12.75 12.90 6.18
CA GLU A 227 14.19 12.63 6.10
C GLU A 227 14.60 12.10 4.70
N LYS A 228 13.67 11.43 3.98
CA LYS A 228 13.88 10.95 2.61
C LYS A 228 13.56 12.01 1.53
N GLY A 229 13.18 13.25 1.91
CA GLY A 229 12.86 14.32 0.96
C GLY A 229 11.45 14.29 0.41
N PHE A 230 10.48 13.89 1.23
CA PHE A 230 9.06 13.87 0.87
C PHE A 230 8.22 14.64 1.89
N TYR A 231 7.16 15.28 1.42
CA TYR A 231 6.14 15.86 2.28
C TYR A 231 4.84 15.09 2.23
N PHE A 232 4.16 15.06 3.36
CA PHE A 232 2.87 14.41 3.53
C PHE A 232 1.74 15.23 2.92
N ILE A 233 0.81 14.58 2.20
CA ILE A 233 -0.33 15.23 1.54
C ILE A 233 -1.68 14.67 1.95
N GLY A 234 -1.72 13.66 2.78
CA GLY A 234 -2.95 13.10 3.32
C GLY A 234 -3.00 11.57 3.32
N THR A 235 -4.12 11.04 3.75
CA THR A 235 -4.42 9.61 3.81
C THR A 235 -5.68 9.29 3.02
N ASN A 236 -5.93 8.01 2.72
CA ASN A 236 -7.25 7.58 2.25
C ASN A 236 -8.31 7.68 3.37
N ASN A 237 -9.60 7.64 3.01
CA ASN A 237 -10.72 7.66 3.98
C ASN A 237 -10.72 6.44 4.91
N PHE A 238 -10.17 5.32 4.46
CA PHE A 238 -10.05 4.12 5.27
C PHE A 238 -9.00 4.26 6.38
N ARG A 239 -8.08 5.24 6.23
CA ARG A 239 -7.02 5.60 7.18
C ARG A 239 -6.07 4.44 7.47
N ASN A 240 -5.58 3.87 6.41
CA ASN A 240 -4.51 2.86 6.44
C ASN A 240 -3.38 3.17 5.45
N ASN A 241 -3.63 3.93 4.38
CA ASN A 241 -2.63 4.34 3.41
C ASN A 241 -2.37 5.84 3.47
N ALA A 242 -1.10 6.23 3.55
CA ALA A 242 -0.61 7.61 3.54
C ALA A 242 0.10 7.92 2.22
N PHE A 243 -0.08 9.14 1.73
CA PHE A 243 0.43 9.62 0.45
C PHE A 243 1.44 10.73 0.66
N PHE A 244 2.54 10.65 -0.08
CA PHE A 244 3.66 11.60 0.00
C PHE A 244 4.11 12.01 -1.40
N ILE A 245 4.61 13.23 -1.49
CA ILE A 245 5.17 13.79 -2.72
C ILE A 245 6.61 14.21 -2.45
N ASN A 246 7.48 13.94 -3.41
CA ASN A 246 8.87 14.36 -3.38
C ASN A 246 8.96 15.89 -3.29
N GLU A 247 9.80 16.42 -2.40
CA GLU A 247 9.97 17.85 -2.14
C GLU A 247 10.48 18.66 -3.33
N THR A 248 11.01 18.00 -4.38
CA THR A 248 11.35 18.66 -5.64
C THR A 248 10.13 19.23 -6.36
N PHE A 249 8.91 18.75 -6.03
CA PHE A 249 7.65 19.27 -6.53
C PHE A 249 7.03 20.20 -5.49
N SER A 250 7.08 21.52 -5.75
CA SER A 250 6.53 22.50 -4.82
C SER A 250 5.04 22.32 -4.57
N HIS A 251 4.64 22.23 -3.29
CA HIS A 251 3.21 22.18 -2.92
C HIS A 251 2.44 23.37 -3.50
N ASN A 252 3.00 24.58 -3.45
CA ASN A 252 2.34 25.78 -3.93
C ASN A 252 2.14 25.78 -5.46
N GLU A 253 3.03 25.14 -6.21
CA GLU A 253 2.94 25.05 -7.67
C GLU A 253 1.96 23.97 -8.12
N TYR A 254 2.06 22.77 -7.56
CA TYR A 254 1.34 21.59 -8.04
C TYR A 254 0.06 21.31 -7.24
N PHE A 255 0.04 21.64 -5.96
CA PHE A 255 -1.02 21.26 -5.03
C PHE A 255 -1.64 22.46 -4.29
N SER A 256 -1.58 23.65 -4.87
CA SER A 256 -2.19 24.87 -4.28
C SER A 256 -3.70 24.78 -4.05
N CYS A 257 -4.38 23.85 -4.71
CA CYS A 257 -5.80 23.58 -4.47
C CYS A 257 -6.06 22.81 -3.17
N LEU A 258 -5.08 22.03 -2.69
CA LEU A 258 -5.22 21.26 -1.46
C LEU A 258 -5.01 22.14 -0.23
N ASP A 259 -5.77 21.84 0.81
CA ASP A 259 -5.53 22.39 2.14
C ASP A 259 -4.18 21.86 2.66
N LYS A 260 -3.39 22.72 3.30
CA LYS A 260 -2.12 22.31 3.86
C LYS A 260 -2.34 21.38 5.05
N MET A 261 -1.60 20.28 5.07
CA MET A 261 -1.61 19.36 6.19
C MET A 261 -0.93 19.98 7.41
N ASP A 262 -1.52 19.80 8.58
CA ASP A 262 -0.91 20.09 9.86
C ASP A 262 -0.30 18.80 10.45
N ASP A 263 1.00 18.64 10.30
CA ASP A 263 1.74 17.48 10.81
C ASP A 263 1.67 17.34 12.34
N ASN A 264 1.21 18.38 13.05
CA ASN A 264 1.03 18.34 14.50
C ASN A 264 -0.35 17.82 14.90
N ASN A 265 -1.34 17.86 14.00
CA ASN A 265 -2.70 17.39 14.26
C ASN A 265 -3.10 16.27 13.28
N LEU A 266 -2.77 15.05 13.65
CA LEU A 266 -3.02 13.86 12.84
C LEU A 266 -4.29 13.11 13.23
N SER A 267 -5.09 13.61 14.18
CA SER A 267 -6.25 12.90 14.74
C SER A 267 -7.29 12.48 13.69
N GLN A 268 -7.50 13.30 12.66
CA GLN A 268 -8.40 12.98 11.56
C GLN A 268 -7.90 11.82 10.68
N HIS A 269 -6.61 11.48 10.73
CA HIS A 269 -5.96 10.46 9.92
C HIS A 269 -5.78 9.13 10.66
N THR A 270 -6.07 9.05 11.95
CA THR A 270 -5.80 7.87 12.78
C THR A 270 -7.05 7.15 13.29
N ASN A 271 -8.23 7.67 13.05
CA ASN A 271 -9.49 6.97 13.36
C ASN A 271 -9.87 6.00 12.22
N SER A 272 -9.14 4.90 12.10
CA SER A 272 -9.32 3.91 11.02
C SER A 272 -10.70 3.27 10.99
N LEU A 273 -11.21 3.08 9.78
CA LEU A 273 -12.41 2.31 9.49
C LEU A 273 -12.16 0.78 9.51
N TYR A 274 -10.90 0.34 9.54
CA TYR A 274 -10.56 -1.06 9.65
C TYR A 274 -11.06 -1.63 10.97
N LYS A 275 -11.79 -2.74 10.92
CA LYS A 275 -12.52 -3.29 12.08
C LYS A 275 -12.00 -4.64 12.55
N GLU A 276 -11.17 -5.32 11.77
CA GLU A 276 -10.70 -6.65 12.13
C GLU A 276 -9.82 -6.59 13.37
N SER A 277 -10.12 -7.45 14.33
CA SER A 277 -9.28 -7.82 15.46
C SER A 277 -9.70 -9.19 15.93
N ARG A 278 -8.83 -9.90 16.67
CA ARG A 278 -9.06 -11.26 17.14
C ARG A 278 -8.75 -11.37 18.60
N ASP A 279 -9.49 -12.24 19.28
CA ASP A 279 -9.17 -12.66 20.64
C ASP A 279 -8.03 -13.72 20.63
N LYS A 280 -7.55 -14.09 21.82
CA LYS A 280 -6.50 -15.11 22.01
C LYS A 280 -6.86 -16.52 21.52
N PHE A 281 -8.10 -16.76 21.15
CA PHE A 281 -8.58 -18.01 20.54
C PHE A 281 -8.72 -17.89 19.02
N GLY A 282 -8.31 -16.73 18.42
CA GLY A 282 -8.39 -16.47 16.98
C GLY A 282 -9.77 -16.06 16.48
N LYS A 283 -10.77 -15.87 17.38
CA LYS A 283 -12.12 -15.44 17.01
C LYS A 283 -12.16 -13.92 16.81
N LEU A 284 -12.85 -13.48 15.75
CA LEU A 284 -13.08 -12.05 15.49
C LEU A 284 -13.86 -11.41 16.66
N ASN A 285 -13.35 -10.29 17.18
CA ASN A 285 -13.95 -9.55 18.29
C ASN A 285 -14.21 -8.07 17.99
N PHE A 286 -13.72 -7.54 16.85
CA PHE A 286 -14.04 -6.20 16.33
C PHE A 286 -13.85 -5.06 17.34
N LEU A 287 -12.72 -5.03 18.05
CA LEU A 287 -12.38 -3.97 19.00
C LEU A 287 -12.45 -2.58 18.35
N LYS A 288 -12.77 -1.56 19.18
CA LYS A 288 -12.97 -0.17 18.70
C LYS A 288 -12.16 0.82 19.54
N GLY A 289 -11.73 1.89 18.86
CA GLY A 289 -11.03 3.00 19.52
C GLY A 289 -9.88 2.51 20.41
N ASN A 290 -9.78 3.03 21.61
CA ASN A 290 -8.68 2.74 22.54
C ASN A 290 -8.60 1.25 22.96
N GLN A 291 -9.71 0.49 22.87
CA GLN A 291 -9.66 -0.95 23.14
C GLN A 291 -8.65 -1.70 22.26
N ARG A 292 -8.37 -1.21 21.05
CA ARG A 292 -7.37 -1.79 20.15
C ARG A 292 -5.96 -1.58 20.68
N LEU A 293 -5.65 -0.37 21.11
CA LEU A 293 -4.34 -0.05 21.68
C LEU A 293 -4.13 -0.77 23.01
N ASP A 294 -5.17 -0.82 23.86
CA ASP A 294 -5.15 -1.56 25.12
C ASP A 294 -4.86 -3.05 24.94
N ASP A 295 -5.39 -3.66 23.89
CA ASP A 295 -5.19 -5.08 23.61
C ASP A 295 -3.73 -5.41 23.26
N ILE A 296 -3.02 -4.47 22.62
CA ILE A 296 -1.62 -4.63 22.24
C ILE A 296 -0.62 -3.93 23.18
N LYS A 297 -1.06 -3.44 24.33
CA LYS A 297 -0.22 -2.63 25.25
C LYS A 297 1.06 -3.31 25.74
N GLU A 298 1.10 -4.64 25.73
CA GLU A 298 2.29 -5.42 26.13
C GLU A 298 3.24 -5.68 24.96
N CYS A 299 2.88 -5.31 23.72
CA CYS A 299 3.75 -5.47 22.57
C CYS A 299 4.98 -4.56 22.67
N GLU A 300 6.11 -5.09 22.22
CA GLU A 300 7.34 -4.33 22.08
C GLU A 300 7.29 -3.45 20.81
N ILE A 301 7.76 -2.22 20.97
CA ILE A 301 7.88 -1.23 19.89
C ILE A 301 9.21 -0.48 20.03
N ILE A 302 9.61 0.19 18.95
CA ILE A 302 10.66 1.19 19.00
C ILE A 302 10.01 2.57 19.07
N ASP A 303 10.33 3.31 20.13
CA ASP A 303 9.90 4.68 20.34
C ASP A 303 11.00 5.63 19.84
N PHE A 304 10.67 6.52 18.92
CA PHE A 304 11.60 7.45 18.29
C PHE A 304 11.56 8.86 18.90
N THR A 305 10.91 9.04 20.02
CA THR A 305 10.84 10.35 20.72
C THR A 305 12.23 10.92 21.03
N ASP A 306 13.23 10.08 21.25
CA ASP A 306 14.63 10.43 21.50
C ASP A 306 15.54 10.40 20.26
N GLN A 307 14.97 10.30 19.05
CA GLN A 307 15.65 10.23 17.75
C GLN A 307 16.50 8.97 17.49
N ASN A 308 16.96 8.27 18.53
CA ASN A 308 17.80 7.07 18.38
C ASN A 308 16.97 5.77 18.33
N GLY A 309 15.72 5.84 18.74
CA GLY A 309 14.82 4.71 18.82
C GLY A 309 15.12 3.82 20.04
N THR A 310 14.25 3.81 21.00
CA THR A 310 14.37 3.01 22.22
C THR A 310 13.33 1.90 22.24
N LEU A 311 13.74 0.67 22.55
CA LEU A 311 12.84 -0.46 22.72
C LEU A 311 12.01 -0.26 24.01
N LYS A 312 10.69 -0.23 23.85
CA LYS A 312 9.72 -0.09 24.94
C LYS A 312 8.51 -0.99 24.71
N LYS A 313 7.68 -1.16 25.73
CA LYS A 313 6.30 -1.63 25.54
C LYS A 313 5.37 -0.44 25.34
N ILE A 314 4.27 -0.66 24.61
CA ILE A 314 3.30 0.41 24.34
C ILE A 314 2.81 1.05 25.65
N LYS A 315 2.51 0.25 26.71
CA LYS A 315 2.09 0.76 28.02
C LYS A 315 3.10 1.66 28.73
N ASP A 316 4.37 1.61 28.34
CA ASP A 316 5.46 2.38 28.95
C ASP A 316 5.73 3.71 28.20
N LEU A 317 4.90 4.02 27.19
CA LEU A 317 4.99 5.28 26.44
C LEU A 317 4.44 6.44 27.30
N ASN A 318 5.10 7.59 27.21
CA ASN A 318 4.58 8.83 27.79
C ASN A 318 3.25 9.18 27.11
N ASN A 319 2.22 9.47 27.90
CA ASN A 319 0.85 9.76 27.45
C ASN A 319 0.03 8.54 26.98
N TYR A 320 0.43 7.32 27.41
CA TYR A 320 -0.43 6.13 27.27
C TYR A 320 -1.63 6.20 28.21
#